data_44b789e108cb462a47afdebb69773c20
#
_entry.id   44b789e108cb462a47afdebb69773c20
#
_cell.length_a   1.000
_cell.length_b   1.000
_cell.length_c   1.000
_cell.angle_alpha   90.00
_cell.angle_beta   90.00
_cell.angle_gamma   90.00
#
_symmetry.space_group_name_H-M   'P 1'
#
loop_
_entity.id
_entity.type
_entity.pdbx_description
1 polymer ?
#
loop_
_entity_poly.entity_id
_entity_poly.type
_entity_poly.pdbx_seq_one_letter_code
_entity_poly.pdbx_strand_id
1 'polypeptide(L)'
;MVLVSIWAAIVYPSYTQYVVKANRTAAQAQMMDIANRQQQFLLANRSYASKTELESSGYSLPADVSARYSYTIDLGSGAVPSYTITLTPIGSQIGDGALTINNEGVKAPAAKW
;
A
#
# COMPACT_ATOMS: atom_id res chain seq x y z
N MET A 1 37.67 -17.07 -11.03
CA MET A 1 36.49 -17.54 -10.29
C MET A 1 36.25 -16.75 -9.00
N VAL A 2 37.28 -16.24 -8.36
CA VAL A 2 37.15 -15.41 -7.16
C VAL A 2 36.34 -14.16 -7.46
N LEU A 3 36.50 -13.55 -8.62
CA LEU A 3 35.72 -12.35 -9.03
C LEU A 3 34.23 -12.61 -9.08
N VAL A 4 33.81 -13.78 -9.53
CA VAL A 4 32.39 -14.14 -9.64
C VAL A 4 31.76 -14.22 -8.23
N SER A 5 32.49 -14.80 -7.27
CA SER A 5 32.03 -14.93 -5.90
C SER A 5 31.85 -13.54 -5.23
N ILE A 6 32.75 -12.61 -5.49
CA ILE A 6 32.68 -11.25 -4.96
C ILE A 6 31.47 -10.52 -5.55
N TRP A 7 31.25 -10.63 -6.83
CA TRP A 7 30.09 -10.03 -7.50
C TRP A 7 28.78 -10.57 -6.93
N ALA A 8 28.67 -11.87 -6.70
CA ALA A 8 27.49 -12.48 -6.15
C ALA A 8 27.22 -11.95 -4.73
N ALA A 9 28.25 -11.77 -3.91
CA ALA A 9 28.10 -11.26 -2.56
C ALA A 9 27.63 -9.81 -2.52
N ILE A 10 28.03 -9.00 -3.50
CA ILE A 10 27.61 -7.60 -3.58
C ILE A 10 26.19 -7.48 -4.13
N VAL A 11 25.87 -8.25 -5.17
CA VAL A 11 24.57 -8.19 -5.84
C VAL A 11 23.44 -8.66 -4.95
N TYR A 12 23.68 -9.65 -4.10
CA TYR A 12 22.65 -10.27 -3.28
C TYR A 12 21.96 -9.29 -2.30
N PRO A 13 22.68 -8.49 -1.49
CA PRO A 13 22.04 -7.48 -0.64
C PRO A 13 21.29 -6.42 -1.42
N SER A 14 21.85 -5.97 -2.55
CA SER A 14 21.19 -5.00 -3.42
C SER A 14 19.90 -5.54 -4.00
N TYR A 15 19.86 -6.82 -4.34
CA TYR A 15 18.68 -7.49 -4.85
C TYR A 15 17.57 -7.50 -3.79
N THR A 16 17.89 -7.80 -2.53
CA THR A 16 16.93 -7.82 -1.45
C THR A 16 16.27 -6.45 -1.26
N GLN A 17 17.06 -5.39 -1.26
CA GLN A 17 16.54 -4.02 -1.16
C GLN A 17 15.67 -3.66 -2.35
N TYR A 18 16.06 -4.10 -3.54
CA TYR A 18 15.29 -3.88 -4.75
C TYR A 18 13.93 -4.55 -4.68
N VAL A 19 13.87 -5.78 -4.19
CA VAL A 19 12.62 -6.52 -4.04
C VAL A 19 11.70 -5.85 -3.03
N VAL A 20 12.23 -5.41 -1.90
CA VAL A 20 11.44 -4.68 -0.88
C VAL A 20 10.87 -3.40 -1.48
N LYS A 21 11.67 -2.66 -2.21
CA LYS A 21 11.23 -1.43 -2.85
C LYS A 21 10.18 -1.69 -3.93
N ALA A 22 10.35 -2.75 -4.72
CA ALA A 22 9.39 -3.14 -5.75
C ALA A 22 8.04 -3.54 -5.13
N ASN A 23 8.08 -4.28 -4.03
CA ASN A 23 6.87 -4.65 -3.29
C ASN A 23 6.15 -3.42 -2.75
N ARG A 24 6.90 -2.46 -2.21
CA ARG A 24 6.35 -1.19 -1.75
C ARG A 24 5.70 -0.40 -2.87
N THR A 25 6.34 -0.33 -4.03
CA THR A 25 5.79 0.37 -5.19
C THR A 25 4.48 -0.27 -5.65
N ALA A 26 4.40 -1.59 -5.67
CA ALA A 26 3.18 -2.30 -6.01
C ALA A 26 2.06 -2.01 -5.00
N ALA A 27 2.40 -1.97 -3.71
CA ALA A 27 1.45 -1.62 -2.66
C ALA A 27 0.95 -0.18 -2.81
N GLN A 28 1.84 0.75 -3.11
CA GLN A 28 1.48 2.15 -3.34
C GLN A 28 0.53 2.31 -4.52
N ALA A 29 0.74 1.55 -5.59
CA ALA A 29 -0.15 1.56 -6.74
C ALA A 29 -1.56 1.10 -6.35
N GLN A 30 -1.68 0.10 -5.49
CA GLN A 30 -2.97 -0.36 -4.98
C GLN A 30 -3.63 0.68 -4.08
N MET A 31 -2.85 1.37 -3.25
CA MET A 31 -3.38 2.47 -2.44
C MET A 31 -3.97 3.57 -3.30
N MET A 32 -3.31 3.91 -4.41
CA MET A 32 -3.84 4.90 -5.35
C MET A 32 -5.12 4.41 -6.02
N ASP A 33 -5.19 3.12 -6.36
CA ASP A 33 -6.42 2.52 -6.92
C ASP A 33 -7.57 2.57 -5.92
N ILE A 34 -7.32 2.25 -4.65
CA ILE A 34 -8.31 2.36 -3.60
C ILE A 34 -8.78 3.81 -3.45
N ALA A 35 -7.86 4.76 -3.49
CA ALA A 35 -8.18 6.18 -3.41
C ALA A 35 -9.11 6.62 -4.56
N ASN A 36 -8.85 6.14 -5.78
CA ASN A 36 -9.71 6.41 -6.93
C ASN A 36 -11.11 5.82 -6.73
N ARG A 37 -11.20 4.61 -6.22
CA ARG A 37 -12.48 3.96 -5.93
C ARG A 37 -13.24 4.71 -4.85
N GLN A 38 -12.55 5.24 -3.84
CA GLN A 38 -13.16 6.05 -2.80
C GLN A 38 -13.78 7.33 -3.37
N GLN A 39 -13.13 7.96 -4.34
CA GLN A 39 -13.73 9.12 -5.01
C GLN A 39 -15.03 8.76 -5.72
N GLN A 40 -15.09 7.60 -6.35
CA GLN A 40 -16.31 7.13 -6.99
C GLN A 40 -17.42 6.86 -5.98
N PHE A 41 -17.09 6.29 -4.82
CA PHE A 41 -18.06 6.09 -3.73
C PHE A 41 -18.58 7.42 -3.21
N LEU A 42 -17.71 8.39 -3.04
CA LEU A 42 -18.11 9.72 -2.59
C LEU A 42 -19.09 10.38 -3.57
N LEU A 43 -18.82 10.29 -4.85
CA LEU A 43 -19.68 10.85 -5.89
C LEU A 43 -21.03 10.12 -5.98
N ALA A 44 -21.03 8.81 -5.79
CA ALA A 44 -22.23 8.01 -5.90
C ALA A 44 -23.09 8.03 -4.63
N ASN A 45 -22.45 7.97 -3.45
CA ASN A 45 -23.11 7.77 -2.18
C ASN A 45 -22.93 8.94 -1.20
N ARG A 46 -22.16 9.95 -1.58
CA ARG A 46 -21.79 11.10 -0.74
C ARG A 46 -21.02 10.70 0.51
N SER A 47 -20.44 9.50 0.51
CA SER A 47 -19.62 9.01 1.61
C SER A 47 -18.59 8.03 1.05
N TYR A 48 -17.50 7.87 1.79
CA TYR A 48 -16.48 6.89 1.44
C TYR A 48 -16.90 5.49 1.91
N ALA A 49 -16.35 4.48 1.26
CA ALA A 49 -16.64 3.09 1.60
C ALA A 49 -15.71 2.58 2.69
N SER A 50 -16.25 1.77 3.60
CA SER A 50 -15.44 0.97 4.50
C SER A 50 -14.74 -0.15 3.72
N LYS A 51 -13.81 -0.84 4.37
CA LYS A 51 -13.14 -1.97 3.75
C LYS A 51 -14.15 -3.03 3.27
N THR A 52 -15.14 -3.34 4.10
CA THR A 52 -16.18 -4.30 3.77
C THR A 52 -16.98 -3.87 2.54
N GLU A 53 -17.38 -2.60 2.49
CA GLU A 53 -18.13 -2.06 1.37
C GLU A 53 -17.31 -2.07 0.09
N LEU A 54 -16.04 -1.73 0.18
CA LEU A 54 -15.13 -1.72 -0.95
C LEU A 54 -14.97 -3.13 -1.52
N GLU A 55 -14.79 -4.13 -0.66
CA GLU A 55 -14.66 -5.52 -1.09
C GLU A 55 -15.96 -6.05 -1.69
N SER A 56 -17.10 -5.64 -1.16
CA SER A 56 -18.41 -6.01 -1.70
C SER A 56 -18.63 -5.45 -3.10
N SER A 57 -17.97 -4.33 -3.44
CA SER A 57 -18.06 -3.75 -4.78
C SER A 57 -17.21 -4.47 -5.82
N GLY A 58 -16.42 -5.47 -5.40
CA GLY A 58 -15.57 -6.26 -6.28
C GLY A 58 -14.09 -5.98 -6.18
N TYR A 59 -13.68 -5.10 -5.28
CA TYR A 59 -12.26 -4.85 -5.07
C TYR A 59 -11.62 -5.98 -4.28
N SER A 60 -10.42 -6.38 -4.69
CA SER A 60 -9.58 -7.27 -3.89
C SER A 60 -8.12 -6.89 -4.11
N LEU A 61 -7.32 -7.04 -3.06
CA LEU A 61 -5.89 -6.80 -3.16
C LEU A 61 -5.26 -7.92 -4.00
N PRO A 62 -4.43 -7.60 -5.01
CA PRO A 62 -3.75 -8.63 -5.79
C PRO A 62 -2.93 -9.56 -4.88
N ALA A 63 -2.81 -10.82 -5.26
CA ALA A 63 -2.17 -11.84 -4.43
C ALA A 63 -0.73 -11.50 -4.07
N ASP A 64 0.02 -10.89 -4.97
CA ASP A 64 1.40 -10.50 -4.73
C ASP A 64 1.51 -9.35 -3.70
N VAL A 65 0.53 -8.46 -3.65
CA VAL A 65 0.47 -7.41 -2.64
C VAL A 65 -0.07 -7.95 -1.32
N SER A 66 -1.15 -8.74 -1.36
CA SER A 66 -1.77 -9.28 -0.14
C SER A 66 -0.86 -10.24 0.62
N ALA A 67 0.10 -10.85 -0.06
CA ALA A 67 1.09 -11.71 0.57
C ALA A 67 2.13 -10.90 1.38
N ARG A 68 2.24 -9.61 1.11
CA ARG A 68 3.27 -8.74 1.71
C ARG A 68 2.70 -7.63 2.58
N TYR A 69 1.43 -7.29 2.39
CA TYR A 69 0.76 -6.20 3.10
C TYR A 69 -0.68 -6.58 3.42
N SER A 70 -1.16 -6.09 4.56
CA SER A 70 -2.59 -6.04 4.85
C SER A 70 -3.04 -4.58 4.83
N TYR A 71 -4.30 -4.33 4.49
CA TYR A 71 -4.78 -2.96 4.43
C TYR A 71 -5.97 -2.75 5.35
N THR A 72 -6.11 -1.52 5.82
CA THR A 72 -7.27 -1.07 6.61
C THR A 72 -7.73 0.27 6.07
N ILE A 73 -9.01 0.55 6.24
CA ILE A 73 -9.59 1.85 5.89
C ILE A 73 -10.28 2.38 7.13
N ASP A 74 -9.79 3.52 7.64
CA ASP A 74 -10.38 4.21 8.78
C ASP A 74 -11.18 5.39 8.25
N LEU A 75 -12.50 5.38 8.51
CA LEU A 75 -13.37 6.46 8.11
C LEU A 75 -13.43 7.49 9.24
N GLY A 76 -13.33 8.76 8.87
CA GLY A 76 -13.43 9.84 9.84
C GLY A 76 -14.84 9.98 10.39
N SER A 77 -14.95 10.45 11.63
CA SER A 77 -16.22 10.63 12.32
C SER A 77 -16.74 12.07 12.24
N GLY A 78 -16.07 12.96 11.53
CA GLY A 78 -16.46 14.36 11.39
C GLY A 78 -17.64 14.56 10.44
N ALA A 79 -18.15 15.78 10.39
CA ALA A 79 -19.24 16.15 9.49
C ALA A 79 -18.83 16.08 8.02
N VAL A 80 -17.55 16.29 7.73
CA VAL A 80 -17.00 16.16 6.38
C VAL A 80 -16.47 14.74 6.19
N PRO A 81 -16.86 14.04 5.13
CA PRO A 81 -16.35 12.70 4.90
C PRO A 81 -14.83 12.69 4.77
N SER A 82 -14.19 11.71 5.40
CA SER A 82 -12.75 11.52 5.33
C SER A 82 -12.39 10.04 5.46
N TYR A 83 -11.20 9.68 5.00
CA TYR A 83 -10.68 8.33 5.19
C TYR A 83 -9.16 8.36 5.30
N THR A 84 -8.63 7.31 5.90
CA THR A 84 -7.19 7.02 5.91
C THR A 84 -7.01 5.56 5.54
N ILE A 85 -6.26 5.30 4.49
CA ILE A 85 -5.89 3.95 4.07
C ILE A 85 -4.52 3.65 4.65
N THR A 86 -4.40 2.53 5.37
CA THR A 86 -3.13 2.08 5.95
C THR A 86 -2.78 0.73 5.38
N LEU A 87 -1.61 0.61 4.76
CA LEU A 87 -1.03 -0.67 4.38
C LEU A 87 0.05 -1.04 5.37
N THR A 88 -0.16 -2.16 6.07
CA THR A 88 0.76 -2.66 7.09
C THR A 88 1.55 -3.81 6.49
N PRO A 89 2.89 -3.73 6.44
CA PRO A 89 3.70 -4.81 5.91
C PRO A 89 3.66 -6.03 6.83
N ILE A 90 3.72 -7.20 6.23
CA ILE A 90 3.76 -8.48 6.94
C ILE A 90 4.93 -9.30 6.43
N GLY A 91 5.35 -10.29 7.22
CA GLY A 91 6.45 -11.19 6.84
C GLY A 91 7.76 -10.44 6.62
N SER A 92 8.43 -10.74 5.53
CA SER A 92 9.74 -10.15 5.23
C SER A 92 9.68 -8.64 4.92
N GLN A 93 8.48 -8.09 4.71
CA GLN A 93 8.31 -6.69 4.38
C GLN A 93 8.19 -5.78 5.62
N ILE A 94 8.05 -6.35 6.81
CA ILE A 94 7.80 -5.61 8.06
C ILE A 94 8.79 -4.47 8.29
N GLY A 95 10.07 -4.69 7.98
CA GLY A 95 11.11 -3.70 8.17
C GLY A 95 10.96 -2.43 7.33
N ASP A 96 10.16 -2.47 6.27
CA ASP A 96 9.94 -1.32 5.40
C ASP A 96 8.95 -0.31 6.00
N GLY A 97 8.13 -0.73 6.95
CA GLY A 97 7.20 0.13 7.64
C GLY A 97 5.86 0.30 6.93
N ALA A 98 4.87 0.79 7.66
CA ALA A 98 3.53 1.00 7.16
C ALA A 98 3.45 2.23 6.24
N LEU A 99 2.51 2.18 5.30
CA LEU A 99 2.23 3.27 4.36
C LEU A 99 0.82 3.78 4.60
N THR A 100 0.62 5.09 4.51
CA THR A 100 -0.72 5.69 4.64
C THR A 100 -0.99 6.71 3.55
N ILE A 101 -2.26 6.84 3.18
CA ILE A 101 -2.76 7.91 2.33
C ILE A 101 -4.17 8.28 2.81
N ASN A 102 -4.49 9.56 2.80
CA ASN A 102 -5.82 10.01 3.23
C ASN A 102 -6.59 10.65 2.06
N ASN A 103 -7.81 11.10 2.36
CA ASN A 103 -8.70 11.72 1.38
C ASN A 103 -8.15 13.04 0.82
N GLU A 104 -7.21 13.67 1.51
CA GLU A 104 -6.58 14.90 1.04
C GLU A 104 -5.35 14.62 0.16
N GLY A 105 -5.02 13.33 -0.04
CA GLY A 105 -3.86 12.94 -0.82
C GLY A 105 -2.55 13.00 -0.05
N VAL A 106 -2.61 13.18 1.28
CA VAL A 106 -1.40 13.20 2.11
C VAL A 106 -0.87 11.78 2.26
N LYS A 107 0.35 11.59 1.84
CA LYS A 107 1.04 10.30 1.83
C LYS A 107 2.10 10.27 2.92
N ALA A 108 2.16 9.19 3.67
CA ALA A 108 3.13 9.03 4.73
C ALA A 108 3.66 7.59 4.76
N PRO A 109 4.91 7.37 5.15
CA PRO A 109 5.93 8.41 5.37
C PRO A 109 6.39 9.04 4.04
N ALA A 110 6.57 10.34 4.02
CA ALA A 110 6.88 11.07 2.78
C ALA A 110 8.16 10.54 2.10
N ALA A 111 9.13 10.08 2.88
CA ALA A 111 10.39 9.57 2.36
C ALA A 111 10.25 8.29 1.54
N LYS A 112 9.11 7.60 1.64
CA LYS A 112 8.88 6.31 0.96
C LYS A 112 7.97 6.39 -0.25
N TRP A 113 7.42 7.55 -0.50
CA TRP A 113 6.53 7.76 -1.64
C TRP A 113 7.20 8.40 -2.85
#